data_cff2d10a466b433e771ee39c5c789c6f
#
_entry.id   cff2d10a466b433e771ee39c5c789c6f
#
_cell.length_a   1.000
_cell.length_b   1.000
_cell.length_c   1.000
_cell.angle_alpha   90.00
_cell.angle_beta   90.00
_cell.angle_gamma   90.00
#
_symmetry.space_group_name_H-M   'P 1'
#
loop_
_entity.id
_entity.type
_entity.pdbx_description
1 polymer ?
#
loop_
_entity_poly.entity_id
_entity_poly.type
_entity_poly.pdbx_seq_one_letter_code
_entity_poly.pdbx_strand_id
1 'polypeptide(L)'
;MGKIIGEGITFDDVLLVPAYSEVIPNQVDLSTHLTKKIVLNIPMMSAGMDTVTEHRMAIAMARQGGIGIIHKNMSIEAQAEEVDKVKRSENGVITDPFFLSPEHTLEDANDLMAKYRISGVPITEGRKLVGIITNRDLKFETDFSKKIKESMTSEGLVTAKEGITLEDAKKILAKARKEKLPIVDDEGNLKGLITIKDIEKQIKYPLSAKDEQGRLLCGAAVGITANCLE
;
A
#
# COMPACT_ATOMS: atom_id res chain seq x y z
N MET A 1 29.84 33.39 -21.56
CA MET A 1 28.79 33.46 -22.59
C MET A 1 28.28 32.07 -22.80
N GLY A 2 26.94 31.84 -22.71
CA GLY A 2 26.31 30.57 -23.02
C GLY A 2 26.40 30.32 -24.55
N LYS A 3 26.59 29.06 -24.94
CA LYS A 3 26.60 28.66 -26.36
C LYS A 3 25.23 28.09 -26.72
N ILE A 4 24.59 28.61 -27.76
CA ILE A 4 23.37 28.01 -28.30
C ILE A 4 23.82 26.76 -29.10
N ILE A 5 23.29 25.60 -28.76
CA ILE A 5 23.66 24.31 -29.36
C ILE A 5 22.53 23.73 -30.23
N GLY A 6 21.35 24.35 -30.26
CA GLY A 6 20.20 23.91 -31.05
C GLY A 6 18.92 24.63 -30.67
N GLU A 7 17.88 24.36 -31.44
CA GLU A 7 16.51 24.76 -31.13
C GLU A 7 15.81 23.65 -30.30
N GLY A 8 14.97 24.04 -29.33
CA GLY A 8 14.11 23.15 -28.58
C GLY A 8 12.67 23.51 -28.88
N ILE A 9 11.84 22.51 -29.18
CA ILE A 9 10.40 22.67 -29.44
C ILE A 9 9.65 22.20 -28.21
N THR A 10 8.71 23.02 -27.70
CA THR A 10 7.79 22.64 -26.63
C THR A 10 6.44 22.21 -27.19
N PHE A 11 5.60 21.59 -26.37
CA PHE A 11 4.27 21.21 -26.80
C PHE A 11 3.35 22.40 -27.11
N ASP A 12 3.67 23.59 -26.59
CA ASP A 12 2.96 24.84 -26.92
C ASP A 12 3.21 25.30 -28.37
N ASP A 13 4.31 24.84 -28.99
CA ASP A 13 4.73 25.23 -30.33
C ASP A 13 4.23 24.25 -31.41
N VAL A 14 3.56 23.16 -31.05
CA VAL A 14 3.19 22.11 -32.02
C VAL A 14 1.73 21.68 -31.86
N LEU A 15 1.18 21.16 -32.96
CA LEU A 15 -0.12 20.50 -33.01
C LEU A 15 0.06 19.06 -33.49
N LEU A 16 -0.70 18.14 -32.90
CA LEU A 16 -0.78 16.78 -33.42
C LEU A 16 -1.58 16.74 -34.71
N VAL A 17 -1.03 16.14 -35.75
CA VAL A 17 -1.75 15.92 -37.00
C VAL A 17 -2.72 14.74 -36.80
N PRO A 18 -4.04 14.93 -37.04
CA PRO A 18 -4.98 13.84 -36.99
C PRO A 18 -4.62 12.71 -37.94
N ALA A 19 -4.75 11.47 -37.48
CA ALA A 19 -4.52 10.29 -38.33
C ALA A 19 -5.75 9.38 -38.23
N TYR A 20 -5.91 8.51 -39.26
CA TYR A 20 -6.94 7.48 -39.24
C TYR A 20 -6.66 6.48 -38.11
N SER A 21 -7.72 6.12 -37.36
CA SER A 21 -7.62 5.15 -36.29
C SER A 21 -8.87 4.25 -36.27
N GLU A 22 -8.65 2.95 -36.04
CA GLU A 22 -9.73 1.97 -35.82
C GLU A 22 -9.89 1.62 -34.33
N VAL A 23 -9.10 2.28 -33.44
CA VAL A 23 -9.12 2.05 -31.99
C VAL A 23 -10.07 3.01 -31.33
N ILE A 24 -11.04 2.49 -30.59
CA ILE A 24 -11.96 3.29 -29.78
C ILE A 24 -11.33 3.59 -28.40
N PRO A 25 -11.74 4.69 -27.71
CA PRO A 25 -11.08 5.20 -26.52
C PRO A 25 -10.88 4.18 -25.39
N ASN A 26 -11.80 3.23 -25.20
CA ASN A 26 -11.72 2.20 -24.17
C ASN A 26 -10.77 1.02 -24.52
N GLN A 27 -10.21 1.00 -25.74
CA GLN A 27 -9.25 -0.01 -26.21
C GLN A 27 -7.82 0.54 -26.31
N VAL A 28 -7.64 1.82 -25.95
CA VAL A 28 -6.31 2.44 -26.01
C VAL A 28 -5.44 1.88 -24.88
N ASP A 29 -4.25 1.40 -25.25
CA ASP A 29 -3.20 1.09 -24.29
C ASP A 29 -2.43 2.37 -23.96
N LEU A 30 -2.48 2.79 -22.69
CA LEU A 30 -1.80 3.98 -22.16
C LEU A 30 -0.50 3.64 -21.44
N SER A 31 -0.09 2.37 -21.44
CA SER A 31 1.13 1.96 -20.76
C SER A 31 2.36 2.68 -21.33
N THR A 32 3.27 3.07 -20.47
CA THR A 32 4.48 3.81 -20.87
C THR A 32 5.68 3.43 -20.02
N HIS A 33 6.85 3.42 -20.63
CA HIS A 33 8.11 3.22 -19.92
C HIS A 33 8.57 4.53 -19.27
N LEU A 34 8.51 4.59 -17.93
CA LEU A 34 9.11 5.68 -17.18
C LEU A 34 10.65 5.56 -17.17
N THR A 35 11.12 4.33 -17.03
CA THR A 35 12.55 3.99 -17.11
C THR A 35 12.70 2.64 -17.81
N LYS A 36 13.95 2.18 -18.00
CA LYS A 36 14.22 0.84 -18.58
C LYS A 36 13.57 -0.31 -17.78
N LYS A 37 13.24 -0.10 -16.50
CA LYS A 37 12.73 -1.14 -15.58
C LYS A 37 11.34 -0.83 -15.04
N ILE A 38 10.85 0.41 -15.18
CA ILE A 38 9.57 0.82 -14.59
C ILE A 38 8.61 1.15 -15.72
N VAL A 39 7.50 0.43 -15.76
CA VAL A 39 6.37 0.67 -16.66
C VAL A 39 5.22 1.22 -15.84
N LEU A 40 4.59 2.28 -16.31
CA LEU A 40 3.36 2.82 -15.76
C LEU A 40 2.17 2.40 -16.62
N ASN A 41 1.01 2.23 -16.03
CA ASN A 41 -0.20 1.85 -16.76
C ASN A 41 -0.91 3.07 -17.39
N ILE A 42 -0.59 4.28 -16.94
CA ILE A 42 -0.94 5.55 -17.58
C ILE A 42 0.26 6.51 -17.55
N PRO A 43 0.42 7.38 -18.57
CA PRO A 43 1.58 8.27 -18.69
C PRO A 43 1.43 9.52 -17.82
N MET A 44 1.19 9.34 -16.51
CA MET A 44 1.01 10.46 -15.59
C MET A 44 1.92 10.34 -14.36
N MET A 45 2.55 11.46 -14.02
CA MET A 45 3.42 11.59 -12.86
C MET A 45 3.12 12.90 -12.14
N SER A 46 2.95 12.87 -10.81
CA SER A 46 2.86 14.11 -10.04
C SER A 46 4.25 14.64 -9.65
N ALA A 47 4.39 15.96 -9.69
CA ALA A 47 5.68 16.64 -9.45
C ALA A 47 6.17 16.44 -8.02
N GLY A 48 7.49 16.26 -7.86
CA GLY A 48 8.19 16.19 -6.56
C GLY A 48 8.34 17.58 -5.91
N MET A 49 7.24 18.30 -5.80
CA MET A 49 7.15 19.64 -5.28
C MET A 49 6.48 19.65 -3.91
N ASP A 50 6.98 20.49 -3.02
CA ASP A 50 6.34 20.82 -1.75
C ASP A 50 4.89 21.26 -1.98
N THR A 51 3.99 20.88 -1.07
CA THR A 51 2.54 21.11 -1.14
C THR A 51 1.80 20.42 -2.31
N VAL A 52 2.51 19.70 -3.19
CA VAL A 52 1.93 18.97 -4.32
C VAL A 52 1.91 17.47 -4.04
N THR A 53 3.08 16.85 -3.79
CA THR A 53 3.16 15.40 -3.67
C THR A 53 3.75 14.94 -2.34
N GLU A 54 2.85 14.51 -1.47
CA GLU A 54 3.10 13.67 -0.30
C GLU A 54 2.38 12.33 -0.48
N HIS A 55 2.33 11.48 0.56
CA HIS A 55 1.73 10.15 0.47
C HIS A 55 0.31 10.13 -0.13
N ARG A 56 -0.54 11.11 0.18
CA ARG A 56 -1.93 11.15 -0.30
C ARG A 56 -2.00 11.28 -1.83
N MET A 57 -1.23 12.19 -2.40
CA MET A 57 -1.16 12.38 -3.85
C MET A 57 -0.48 11.18 -4.50
N ALA A 58 0.62 10.67 -3.94
CA ALA A 58 1.33 9.52 -4.46
C ALA A 58 0.43 8.26 -4.51
N ILE A 59 -0.37 8.03 -3.47
CA ILE A 59 -1.37 6.95 -3.44
C ILE A 59 -2.42 7.15 -4.54
N ALA A 60 -2.96 8.36 -4.69
CA ALA A 60 -3.98 8.65 -5.69
C ALA A 60 -3.46 8.43 -7.12
N MET A 61 -2.25 8.89 -7.41
CA MET A 61 -1.59 8.70 -8.70
C MET A 61 -1.34 7.22 -9.02
N ALA A 62 -0.76 6.49 -8.07
CA ALA A 62 -0.47 5.06 -8.26
C ALA A 62 -1.74 4.22 -8.43
N ARG A 63 -2.83 4.54 -7.74
CA ARG A 63 -4.15 3.89 -7.92
C ARG A 63 -4.70 4.03 -9.34
N GLN A 64 -4.45 5.16 -9.98
CA GLN A 64 -4.87 5.38 -11.36
C GLN A 64 -3.91 4.79 -12.38
N GLY A 65 -2.78 4.24 -11.95
CA GLY A 65 -1.79 3.62 -12.82
C GLY A 65 -0.57 4.48 -13.15
N GLY A 66 -0.51 5.70 -12.60
CA GLY A 66 0.64 6.60 -12.68
C GLY A 66 1.61 6.46 -11.51
N ILE A 67 2.39 7.50 -11.24
CA ILE A 67 3.33 7.54 -10.11
C ILE A 67 3.38 8.93 -9.47
N GLY A 68 3.45 8.98 -8.15
CA GLY A 68 3.72 10.20 -7.40
C GLY A 68 5.17 10.27 -6.94
N ILE A 69 5.79 11.44 -7.08
CA ILE A 69 7.15 11.68 -6.61
C ILE A 69 7.10 12.53 -5.34
N ILE A 70 7.41 11.92 -4.21
CA ILE A 70 7.40 12.60 -2.90
C ILE A 70 8.52 13.64 -2.88
N HIS A 71 8.20 14.86 -2.46
CA HIS A 71 9.17 15.98 -2.43
C HIS A 71 10.23 15.79 -1.34
N LYS A 72 11.35 16.52 -1.48
CA LYS A 72 12.49 16.46 -0.56
C LYS A 72 12.52 17.57 0.50
N ASN A 73 11.53 18.46 0.54
CA ASN A 73 11.50 19.57 1.50
C ASN A 73 10.99 19.09 2.89
N MET A 74 11.68 18.11 3.44
CA MET A 74 11.43 17.51 4.75
C MET A 74 12.69 16.76 5.20
N SER A 75 12.73 16.26 6.44
CA SER A 75 13.84 15.42 6.89
C SER A 75 13.85 14.06 6.16
N ILE A 76 14.97 13.36 6.17
CA ILE A 76 15.12 12.03 5.57
C ILE A 76 14.12 11.05 6.19
N GLU A 77 13.97 11.11 7.52
CA GLU A 77 13.06 10.26 8.28
C GLU A 77 11.60 10.52 7.90
N ALA A 78 11.22 11.81 7.78
CA ALA A 78 9.88 12.20 7.37
C ALA A 78 9.58 11.75 5.92
N GLN A 79 10.54 11.87 4.99
CA GLN A 79 10.36 11.39 3.63
C GLN A 79 10.24 9.87 3.57
N ALA A 80 11.04 9.15 4.35
CA ALA A 80 10.95 7.70 4.48
C ALA A 80 9.58 7.28 5.05
N GLU A 81 9.05 8.01 6.04
CA GLU A 81 7.70 7.77 6.58
C GLU A 81 6.61 8.01 5.52
N GLU A 82 6.73 9.05 4.70
CA GLU A 82 5.80 9.30 3.58
C GLU A 82 5.83 8.14 2.55
N VAL A 83 7.01 7.63 2.21
CA VAL A 83 7.15 6.44 1.35
C VAL A 83 6.52 5.21 2.01
N ASP A 84 6.77 4.97 3.30
CA ASP A 84 6.20 3.84 4.04
C ASP A 84 4.67 3.89 4.05
N LYS A 85 4.06 5.08 4.25
CA LYS A 85 2.60 5.28 4.15
C LYS A 85 2.06 4.87 2.77
N VAL A 86 2.77 5.18 1.68
CA VAL A 86 2.37 4.73 0.33
C VAL A 86 2.47 3.23 0.21
N LYS A 87 3.60 2.65 0.61
CA LYS A 87 3.86 1.20 0.52
C LYS A 87 2.88 0.36 1.35
N ARG A 88 2.42 0.90 2.48
CA ARG A 88 1.44 0.23 3.36
C ARG A 88 -0.02 0.51 2.98
N SER A 89 -0.29 1.45 2.10
CA SER A 89 -1.66 1.85 1.76
C SER A 89 -2.45 0.79 1.00
N GLU A 90 -1.77 -0.01 0.20
CA GLU A 90 -2.34 -1.14 -0.54
C GLU A 90 -1.32 -2.26 -0.66
N ASN A 91 -1.70 -3.40 -0.13
CA ASN A 91 -1.01 -4.66 -0.33
C ASN A 91 -2.07 -5.69 -0.75
N GLY A 92 -1.78 -6.49 -1.76
CA GLY A 92 -2.62 -7.65 -2.06
C GLY A 92 -2.59 -8.62 -0.87
N VAL A 93 -1.39 -8.99 -0.45
CA VAL A 93 -1.08 -9.68 0.80
C VAL A 93 -0.12 -8.78 1.57
N ILE A 94 -0.47 -8.38 2.78
CA ILE A 94 0.45 -7.69 3.68
C ILE A 94 1.48 -8.72 4.16
N THR A 95 2.69 -8.69 3.62
CA THR A 95 3.74 -9.68 3.91
C THR A 95 4.46 -9.45 5.23
N ASP A 96 4.32 -8.27 5.83
CA ASP A 96 4.86 -7.93 7.14
C ASP A 96 3.78 -7.20 7.95
N PRO A 97 2.74 -7.92 8.43
CA PRO A 97 1.67 -7.32 9.19
C PRO A 97 2.15 -6.92 10.58
N PHE A 98 1.67 -5.80 11.08
CA PHE A 98 1.82 -5.51 12.51
C PHE A 98 1.20 -6.62 13.33
N PHE A 99 1.87 -7.00 14.40
CA PHE A 99 1.38 -7.98 15.37
C PHE A 99 1.67 -7.53 16.80
N LEU A 100 0.93 -8.04 17.74
CA LEU A 100 1.15 -7.84 19.16
C LEU A 100 1.16 -9.18 19.90
N SER A 101 1.67 -9.19 21.13
CA SER A 101 1.62 -10.35 22.01
C SER A 101 0.31 -10.34 22.84
N PRO A 102 -0.18 -11.50 23.28
CA PRO A 102 -1.32 -11.59 24.21
C PRO A 102 -1.13 -10.79 25.50
N GLU A 103 0.12 -10.53 25.89
CA GLU A 103 0.46 -9.81 27.11
C GLU A 103 0.48 -8.28 26.99
N HIS A 104 0.38 -7.75 25.78
CA HIS A 104 0.16 -6.31 25.56
C HIS A 104 -1.23 -5.90 26.06
N THR A 105 -1.43 -4.60 26.25
CA THR A 105 -2.70 -4.04 26.68
C THR A 105 -3.63 -3.75 25.51
N LEU A 106 -4.91 -3.55 25.80
CA LEU A 106 -5.86 -3.08 24.79
C LEU A 106 -5.53 -1.65 24.33
N GLU A 107 -4.91 -0.85 25.20
CA GLU A 107 -4.40 0.48 24.85
C GLU A 107 -3.32 0.40 23.79
N ASP A 108 -2.33 -0.50 23.95
CA ASP A 108 -1.29 -0.74 22.94
C ASP A 108 -1.90 -1.11 21.57
N ALA A 109 -2.94 -1.94 21.57
CA ALA A 109 -3.63 -2.33 20.34
C ALA A 109 -4.40 -1.16 19.74
N ASN A 110 -5.08 -0.36 20.54
CA ASN A 110 -5.83 0.81 20.11
C ASN A 110 -4.92 1.87 19.51
N ASP A 111 -3.80 2.17 20.17
CA ASP A 111 -2.81 3.13 19.72
C ASP A 111 -2.15 2.70 18.40
N LEU A 112 -1.80 1.42 18.28
CA LEU A 112 -1.27 0.86 17.05
C LEU A 112 -2.28 0.99 15.90
N MET A 113 -3.55 0.64 16.15
CA MET A 113 -4.61 0.75 15.15
C MET A 113 -4.88 2.21 14.76
N ALA A 114 -4.86 3.15 15.70
CA ALA A 114 -5.04 4.57 15.45
C ALA A 114 -3.88 5.15 14.64
N LYS A 115 -2.64 4.88 15.07
CA LYS A 115 -1.41 5.37 14.42
C LYS A 115 -1.33 4.96 12.96
N TYR A 116 -1.61 3.70 12.67
CA TYR A 116 -1.46 3.15 11.30
C TYR A 116 -2.79 3.05 10.54
N ARG A 117 -3.90 3.53 11.12
CA ARG A 117 -5.24 3.52 10.54
C ARG A 117 -5.68 2.13 10.08
N ILE A 118 -5.32 1.13 10.84
CA ILE A 118 -5.71 -0.27 10.63
C ILE A 118 -6.86 -0.65 11.58
N SER A 119 -7.67 -1.63 11.21
CA SER A 119 -8.88 -2.01 11.95
C SER A 119 -8.75 -3.34 12.67
N GLY A 120 -7.54 -3.84 12.83
CA GLY A 120 -7.27 -5.04 13.60
C GLY A 120 -5.86 -5.56 13.38
N VAL A 121 -5.38 -6.29 14.37
CA VAL A 121 -4.00 -6.72 14.52
C VAL A 121 -3.98 -8.22 14.86
N PRO A 122 -3.21 -9.05 14.10
CA PRO A 122 -2.91 -10.42 14.50
C PRO A 122 -2.15 -10.45 15.83
N ILE A 123 -2.45 -11.44 16.64
CA ILE A 123 -1.81 -11.66 17.94
C ILE A 123 -0.96 -12.93 17.87
N THR A 124 0.31 -12.81 18.25
CA THR A 124 1.28 -13.90 18.14
C THR A 124 2.01 -14.17 19.44
N GLU A 125 2.35 -15.42 19.68
CA GLU A 125 3.37 -15.85 20.65
C GLU A 125 4.65 -16.21 19.88
N GLY A 126 5.65 -15.36 20.00
CA GLY A 126 6.79 -15.41 19.10
C GLY A 126 6.35 -15.12 17.66
N ARG A 127 6.38 -16.13 16.78
CA ARG A 127 5.85 -16.03 15.40
C ARG A 127 4.50 -16.72 15.22
N LYS A 128 4.10 -17.58 16.14
CA LYS A 128 2.89 -18.39 16.03
C LYS A 128 1.65 -17.53 16.23
N LEU A 129 0.73 -17.61 15.29
CA LEU A 129 -0.57 -16.94 15.39
C LEU A 129 -1.42 -17.60 16.49
N VAL A 130 -1.86 -16.81 17.47
CA VAL A 130 -2.70 -17.29 18.59
C VAL A 130 -4.04 -16.55 18.67
N GLY A 131 -4.19 -15.44 17.98
CA GLY A 131 -5.43 -14.67 17.99
C GLY A 131 -5.45 -13.52 16.99
N ILE A 132 -6.54 -12.80 17.04
CA ILE A 132 -6.71 -11.52 16.34
C ILE A 132 -7.53 -10.58 17.20
N ILE A 133 -7.16 -9.30 17.23
CA ILE A 133 -7.96 -8.25 17.87
C ILE A 133 -8.34 -7.21 16.82
N THR A 134 -9.56 -6.69 16.91
CA THR A 134 -10.13 -5.77 15.92
C THR A 134 -10.83 -4.60 16.61
N ASN A 135 -11.11 -3.53 15.85
CA ASN A 135 -11.92 -2.41 16.37
C ASN A 135 -13.29 -2.85 16.87
N ARG A 136 -13.82 -3.99 16.40
CA ARG A 136 -15.09 -4.53 16.87
C ARG A 136 -14.98 -5.03 18.31
N ASP A 137 -13.85 -5.67 18.64
CA ASP A 137 -13.57 -6.20 19.97
C ASP A 137 -13.35 -5.05 20.96
N LEU A 138 -12.73 -3.95 20.51
CA LEU A 138 -12.47 -2.76 21.34
C LEU A 138 -13.68 -1.84 21.51
N LYS A 139 -14.68 -1.93 20.61
CA LYS A 139 -15.78 -0.94 20.54
C LYS A 139 -16.61 -0.82 21.81
N PHE A 140 -16.73 -1.89 22.57
CA PHE A 140 -17.55 -1.94 23.79
C PHE A 140 -16.69 -2.06 25.04
N GLU A 141 -15.37 -1.99 24.89
CA GLU A 141 -14.47 -2.08 26.03
C GLU A 141 -14.33 -0.70 26.70
N THR A 142 -14.33 -0.70 28.00
CA THR A 142 -14.21 0.51 28.83
C THR A 142 -12.90 0.55 29.61
N ASP A 143 -12.25 -0.60 29.79
CA ASP A 143 -10.98 -0.73 30.49
C ASP A 143 -9.87 -1.18 29.53
N PHE A 144 -9.14 -0.23 29.02
CA PHE A 144 -8.03 -0.46 28.08
C PHE A 144 -6.74 -0.95 28.76
N SER A 145 -6.69 -1.00 30.10
CA SER A 145 -5.55 -1.58 30.81
C SER A 145 -5.53 -3.11 30.81
N LYS A 146 -6.64 -3.75 30.42
CA LYS A 146 -6.74 -5.21 30.27
C LYS A 146 -5.74 -5.75 29.26
N LYS A 147 -5.38 -7.02 29.43
CA LYS A 147 -4.52 -7.73 28.47
C LYS A 147 -5.31 -8.13 27.22
N ILE A 148 -4.65 -8.10 26.07
CA ILE A 148 -5.23 -8.48 24.78
C ILE A 148 -5.85 -9.87 24.81
N LYS A 149 -5.22 -10.83 25.51
CA LYS A 149 -5.72 -12.20 25.66
C LYS A 149 -7.14 -12.31 26.25
N GLU A 150 -7.60 -11.29 26.98
CA GLU A 150 -8.92 -11.28 27.61
C GLU A 150 -10.04 -10.89 26.62
N SER A 151 -9.69 -10.19 25.53
CA SER A 151 -10.68 -9.66 24.58
C SER A 151 -10.44 -10.11 23.14
N MET A 152 -9.27 -10.73 22.81
CA MET A 152 -8.98 -11.21 21.47
C MET A 152 -9.86 -12.39 21.06
N THR A 153 -10.10 -12.52 19.78
CA THR A 153 -10.63 -13.76 19.19
C THR A 153 -9.50 -14.78 19.06
N SER A 154 -9.53 -15.86 19.82
CA SER A 154 -8.55 -16.96 19.78
C SER A 154 -9.14 -18.25 19.24
N GLU A 155 -10.45 -18.47 19.40
CA GLU A 155 -11.13 -19.65 18.89
C GLU A 155 -11.75 -19.40 17.51
N GLY A 156 -11.77 -20.44 16.67
CA GLY A 156 -12.37 -20.36 15.35
C GLY A 156 -11.66 -19.38 14.40
N LEU A 157 -10.34 -19.21 14.57
CA LEU A 157 -9.53 -18.40 13.67
C LEU A 157 -9.60 -18.97 12.25
N VAL A 158 -9.96 -18.11 11.32
CA VAL A 158 -9.93 -18.43 9.89
C VAL A 158 -8.61 -17.97 9.34
N THR A 159 -7.83 -18.90 8.82
CA THR A 159 -6.49 -18.64 8.25
C THR A 159 -6.39 -19.22 6.85
N ALA A 160 -5.38 -18.81 6.10
CA ALA A 160 -5.02 -19.44 4.83
C ALA A 160 -3.52 -19.68 4.76
N LYS A 161 -3.11 -20.51 3.82
CA LYS A 161 -1.69 -20.81 3.57
C LYS A 161 -1.07 -19.77 2.65
N GLU A 162 0.24 -19.68 2.74
CA GLU A 162 1.04 -18.88 1.81
C GLU A 162 0.78 -19.28 0.34
N GLY A 163 0.76 -18.31 -0.57
CA GLY A 163 0.46 -18.54 -1.99
C GLY A 163 -1.02 -18.54 -2.37
N ILE A 164 -1.94 -18.33 -1.42
CA ILE A 164 -3.37 -18.19 -1.74
C ILE A 164 -3.63 -17.02 -2.69
N THR A 165 -4.53 -17.22 -3.66
CA THR A 165 -4.98 -16.13 -4.54
C THR A 165 -5.95 -15.21 -3.80
N LEU A 166 -6.01 -13.93 -4.22
CA LEU A 166 -6.96 -12.98 -3.63
C LEU A 166 -8.42 -13.38 -3.91
N GLU A 167 -8.69 -14.08 -5.01
CA GLU A 167 -10.01 -14.58 -5.33
C GLU A 167 -10.44 -15.69 -4.36
N ASP A 168 -9.55 -16.60 -4.03
CA ASP A 168 -9.85 -17.67 -3.07
C ASP A 168 -9.92 -17.12 -1.64
N ALA A 169 -9.05 -16.15 -1.31
CA ALA A 169 -9.14 -15.40 -0.04
C ALA A 169 -10.51 -14.73 0.11
N LYS A 170 -11.04 -14.12 -0.96
CA LYS A 170 -12.38 -13.52 -0.97
C LYS A 170 -13.47 -14.53 -0.68
N LYS A 171 -13.39 -15.74 -1.28
CA LYS A 171 -14.36 -16.84 -1.04
C LYS A 171 -14.33 -17.28 0.42
N ILE A 172 -13.13 -17.44 0.99
CA ILE A 172 -12.94 -17.81 2.40
C ILE A 172 -13.53 -16.74 3.33
N LEU A 173 -13.17 -15.47 3.12
CA LEU A 173 -13.68 -14.35 3.91
C LEU A 173 -15.20 -14.24 3.84
N ALA A 174 -15.78 -14.38 2.64
CA ALA A 174 -17.22 -14.33 2.44
C ALA A 174 -17.95 -15.49 3.18
N LYS A 175 -17.45 -16.73 3.05
CA LYS A 175 -18.00 -17.90 3.72
C LYS A 175 -17.92 -17.77 5.24
N ALA A 176 -16.79 -17.29 5.75
CA ALA A 176 -16.56 -17.13 7.18
C ALA A 176 -17.19 -15.84 7.76
N ARG A 177 -17.68 -14.93 6.92
CA ARG A 177 -18.19 -13.60 7.31
C ARG A 177 -17.16 -12.81 8.13
N LYS A 178 -15.89 -12.90 7.73
CA LYS A 178 -14.76 -12.20 8.35
C LYS A 178 -14.20 -11.16 7.40
N GLU A 179 -13.54 -10.15 7.95
CA GLU A 179 -12.95 -9.05 7.17
C GLU A 179 -11.42 -9.20 7.01
N LYS A 180 -10.83 -10.09 7.78
CA LYS A 180 -9.37 -10.30 7.84
C LYS A 180 -9.05 -11.78 7.79
N LEU A 181 -8.03 -12.11 7.01
CA LEU A 181 -7.55 -13.47 6.79
C LEU A 181 -6.03 -13.50 7.05
N PRO A 182 -5.61 -13.91 8.25
CA PRO A 182 -4.20 -14.16 8.51
C PRO A 182 -3.68 -15.29 7.61
N ILE A 183 -2.48 -15.09 7.06
CA ILE A 183 -1.76 -16.07 6.27
C ILE A 183 -0.69 -16.69 7.15
N VAL A 184 -0.66 -18.01 7.17
CA VAL A 184 0.26 -18.77 8.02
C VAL A 184 1.02 -19.83 7.21
N ASP A 185 2.21 -20.21 7.69
CA ASP A 185 2.94 -21.37 7.20
C ASP A 185 2.38 -22.68 7.77
N ASP A 186 3.06 -23.81 7.49
CA ASP A 186 2.61 -25.14 7.93
C ASP A 186 2.75 -25.34 9.45
N GLU A 187 3.63 -24.57 10.10
CA GLU A 187 3.80 -24.56 11.55
C GLU A 187 2.83 -23.60 12.26
N GLY A 188 2.03 -22.84 11.52
CA GLY A 188 1.10 -21.85 12.06
C GLY A 188 1.71 -20.49 12.38
N ASN A 189 2.92 -20.20 11.88
CA ASN A 189 3.53 -18.89 12.05
C ASN A 189 2.90 -17.87 11.10
N LEU A 190 2.70 -16.66 11.59
CA LEU A 190 2.17 -15.56 10.81
C LEU A 190 3.15 -15.14 9.70
N LYS A 191 2.67 -15.14 8.45
CA LYS A 191 3.40 -14.75 7.25
C LYS A 191 2.80 -13.54 6.55
N GLY A 192 1.52 -13.29 6.78
CA GLY A 192 0.84 -12.18 6.12
C GLY A 192 -0.57 -11.97 6.64
N LEU A 193 -1.21 -10.96 6.06
CA LEU A 193 -2.60 -10.62 6.33
C LEU A 193 -3.28 -10.16 5.04
N ILE A 194 -4.44 -10.68 4.74
CA ILE A 194 -5.31 -10.18 3.67
C ILE A 194 -6.55 -9.59 4.32
N THR A 195 -6.97 -8.40 3.85
CA THR A 195 -8.24 -7.81 4.31
C THR A 195 -9.22 -7.67 3.15
N ILE A 196 -10.51 -7.66 3.46
CA ILE A 196 -11.55 -7.44 2.46
C ILE A 196 -11.37 -6.09 1.75
N LYS A 197 -10.90 -5.07 2.48
CA LYS A 197 -10.62 -3.74 1.92
C LYS A 197 -9.54 -3.77 0.83
N ASP A 198 -8.53 -4.62 0.96
CA ASP A 198 -7.46 -4.72 -0.04
C ASP A 198 -7.98 -5.39 -1.31
N ILE A 199 -8.86 -6.38 -1.17
CA ILE A 199 -9.55 -7.01 -2.30
C ILE A 199 -10.47 -6.02 -3.01
N GLU A 200 -11.27 -5.24 -2.25
CA GLU A 200 -12.15 -4.19 -2.81
C GLU A 200 -11.37 -3.12 -3.57
N LYS A 201 -10.23 -2.68 -3.03
CA LYS A 201 -9.35 -1.70 -3.68
C LYS A 201 -8.80 -2.24 -5.00
N GLN A 202 -8.41 -3.50 -5.07
CA GLN A 202 -7.94 -4.10 -6.31
C GLN A 202 -9.01 -4.15 -7.40
N ILE A 203 -10.26 -4.45 -7.00
CA ILE A 203 -11.41 -4.41 -7.92
C ILE A 203 -11.68 -2.97 -8.39
N LYS A 204 -11.59 -2.00 -7.47
CA LYS A 204 -11.86 -0.60 -7.76
C LYS A 204 -10.78 0.07 -8.61
N TYR A 205 -9.53 -0.35 -8.46
CA TYR A 205 -8.37 0.23 -9.13
C TYR A 205 -7.56 -0.83 -9.90
N PRO A 206 -8.13 -1.41 -10.96
CA PRO A 206 -7.50 -2.53 -11.70
C PRO A 206 -6.21 -2.13 -12.40
N LEU A 207 -6.03 -0.84 -12.70
CA LEU A 207 -4.85 -0.31 -13.36
C LEU A 207 -3.78 0.21 -12.38
N SER A 208 -3.91 -0.04 -11.06
CA SER A 208 -2.92 0.44 -10.09
C SER A 208 -1.50 0.08 -10.47
N ALA A 209 -0.61 1.07 -10.41
CA ALA A 209 0.83 0.86 -10.60
C ALA A 209 1.43 0.25 -9.32
N LYS A 210 1.90 -1.00 -9.42
CA LYS A 210 2.40 -1.79 -8.29
C LYS A 210 3.78 -2.36 -8.58
N ASP A 211 4.55 -2.57 -7.52
CA ASP A 211 5.81 -3.30 -7.56
C ASP A 211 5.57 -4.83 -7.54
N GLU A 212 6.66 -5.59 -7.67
CA GLU A 212 6.64 -7.06 -7.65
C GLU A 212 6.06 -7.66 -6.37
N GLN A 213 6.02 -6.89 -5.28
CA GLN A 213 5.42 -7.27 -4.00
C GLN A 213 3.94 -6.86 -3.88
N GLY A 214 3.35 -6.31 -4.94
CA GLY A 214 1.96 -5.86 -4.96
C GLY A 214 1.69 -4.53 -4.25
N ARG A 215 2.73 -3.79 -3.85
CA ARG A 215 2.62 -2.48 -3.19
C ARG A 215 2.60 -1.36 -4.23
N LEU A 216 1.90 -0.27 -3.92
CA LEU A 216 1.85 0.89 -4.83
C LEU A 216 3.24 1.44 -5.14
N LEU A 217 3.44 1.82 -6.40
CA LEU A 217 4.66 2.52 -6.84
C LEU A 217 4.65 3.97 -6.35
N CYS A 218 5.79 4.43 -5.87
CA CYS A 218 6.07 5.85 -5.65
C CYS A 218 7.54 6.11 -5.89
N GLY A 219 7.87 7.34 -6.23
CA GLY A 219 9.23 7.87 -6.25
C GLY A 219 9.46 8.82 -5.08
N ALA A 220 10.72 9.13 -4.80
CA ALA A 220 11.13 10.15 -3.86
C ALA A 220 12.22 11.01 -4.49
N ALA A 221 12.06 12.32 -4.41
CA ALA A 221 13.07 13.26 -4.87
C ALA A 221 14.24 13.28 -3.89
N VAL A 222 15.46 13.17 -4.38
CA VAL A 222 16.68 13.25 -3.56
C VAL A 222 17.56 14.43 -4.00
N GLY A 223 18.32 14.98 -3.06
CA GLY A 223 19.30 16.01 -3.35
C GLY A 223 20.66 15.41 -3.74
N ILE A 224 21.54 16.24 -4.25
CA ILE A 224 22.95 15.90 -4.53
C ILE A 224 23.86 16.27 -3.36
N THR A 225 23.36 16.21 -2.14
CA THR A 225 24.15 16.47 -0.94
C THR A 225 25.05 15.29 -0.60
N ALA A 226 26.09 15.54 0.20
CA ALA A 226 26.89 14.47 0.77
C ALA A 226 25.97 13.46 1.48
N ASN A 227 26.27 12.19 1.38
CA ASN A 227 25.55 11.08 2.00
C ASN A 227 24.15 10.78 1.42
N CYS A 228 23.83 11.25 0.20
CA CYS A 228 22.53 10.95 -0.42
C CYS A 228 22.38 9.48 -0.87
N LEU A 229 23.48 8.68 -0.85
CA LEU A 229 23.52 7.27 -1.20
C LEU A 229 23.71 6.35 0.01
N GLU A 230 23.93 6.91 1.20
CA GLU A 230 24.01 6.20 2.47
C GLU A 230 22.61 6.09 3.12
#